data_e058472908cf5a10099c1991d4f0c8b4
#
_entry.id   e058472908cf5a10099c1991d4f0c8b4
#
_cell.length_a   1.000
_cell.length_b   1.000
_cell.length_c   1.000
_cell.angle_alpha   90.00
_cell.angle_beta   90.00
_cell.angle_gamma   90.00
#
_symmetry.space_group_name_H-M   'P 1'
#
loop_
_entity.id
_entity.type
_entity.pdbx_description
1 polymer ?
#
loop_
_entity_poly.entity_id
_entity_poly.type
_entity_poly.pdbx_seq_one_letter_code
_entity_poly.pdbx_strand_id
1 'polypeptide(L)'
;MSSIFSRRSFLRSTAAAAVVVGLGGLTACGNKKDDKKSGSDKELSRIASQEMIDAAKKEGKLVVYGSCEESHLGAVCKNFQKLFGIETQYQRLSTGEVASKIEEEAGNPSADVWFGGTTDPYNVAITKGLLEPYKAKNASHIKNEMFMDKDGHWYGVYMGILGFFTNKDEMKRRGLEDPKDWADLTDPKYKGLVWLSNYNTAGTAKLVINTAIQKYGHDEGIKYLTDLDKNVAVYTKSGSGPSKNVGTGECTIGIGFLHDAIYQIVDNGYTNINMIIPSSGTTFEVGATAMFKGAKNQAAAKLWIEYALSPQCVERAQEVGAYQFLVLDDAKQPEIASKYGLDPTKVMKYDFEDAKKNTEQYVKDVMAALHGGDDRFKTS
;
A
#
# COMPACT_ATOMS: atom_id res chain seq x y z
N MET A 1 -0.54 -51.16 3.75
CA MET A 1 -1.22 -51.47 2.48
C MET A 1 -1.37 -50.15 1.78
N SER A 2 -0.39 -49.61 1.06
CA SER A 2 0.18 -49.87 -0.27
C SER A 2 -0.82 -49.72 -1.40
N SER A 3 -0.63 -48.66 -2.19
CA SER A 3 -0.40 -48.60 -3.65
C SER A 3 -0.56 -47.13 -4.12
N ILE A 4 0.44 -46.40 -4.53
CA ILE A 4 1.30 -46.48 -5.75
C ILE A 4 0.48 -46.62 -7.03
N PHE A 5 0.46 -45.57 -7.85
CA PHE A 5 0.49 -45.54 -9.32
C PHE A 5 0.85 -44.11 -9.75
N SER A 6 1.98 -43.86 -10.25
CA SER A 6 2.78 -44.24 -11.42
C SER A 6 2.48 -43.39 -12.68
N ARG A 7 3.56 -42.81 -13.15
CA ARG A 7 3.81 -41.99 -14.34
C ARG A 7 3.59 -42.75 -15.67
N ARG A 8 3.49 -41.98 -16.74
CA ARG A 8 3.79 -42.22 -18.18
C ARG A 8 2.56 -42.20 -19.09
N SER A 9 2.62 -41.30 -20.11
CA SER A 9 2.99 -41.54 -21.52
C SER A 9 2.73 -40.24 -22.27
N PHE A 10 3.60 -39.54 -22.88
CA PHE A 10 4.37 -39.75 -24.14
C PHE A 10 3.51 -40.26 -25.31
N LEU A 11 3.26 -39.35 -26.30
CA LEU A 11 3.46 -39.70 -27.71
C LEU A 11 3.32 -38.44 -28.60
N ARG A 12 4.34 -38.17 -29.31
CA ARG A 12 4.69 -37.54 -30.56
C ARG A 12 3.62 -37.65 -31.65
N SER A 13 3.47 -36.59 -32.45
CA SER A 13 3.14 -36.70 -33.88
C SER A 13 3.83 -35.58 -34.65
N THR A 14 4.74 -36.00 -35.49
CA THR A 14 5.41 -35.27 -36.57
C THR A 14 4.62 -35.44 -37.88
N ALA A 15 4.45 -34.38 -38.66
CA ALA A 15 4.26 -34.39 -40.11
C ALA A 15 4.56 -32.98 -40.61
N ALA A 16 5.62 -32.72 -41.25
CA ALA A 16 6.07 -32.95 -42.62
C ALA A 16 5.69 -31.79 -43.57
N ALA A 17 6.71 -31.25 -44.16
CA ALA A 17 6.86 -30.11 -45.02
C ALA A 17 6.08 -30.17 -46.37
N ALA A 18 5.78 -28.98 -46.92
CA ALA A 18 5.73 -28.79 -48.36
C ALA A 18 6.38 -27.42 -48.70
N VAL A 19 7.46 -27.50 -49.41
CA VAL A 19 8.15 -26.38 -50.05
C VAL A 19 7.47 -26.12 -51.38
N VAL A 20 7.09 -24.87 -51.66
CA VAL A 20 6.82 -24.40 -53.00
C VAL A 20 7.71 -23.19 -53.26
N VAL A 21 8.67 -23.41 -54.18
CA VAL A 21 9.51 -22.39 -54.77
C VAL A 21 8.76 -21.76 -55.95
N GLY A 22 8.61 -20.43 -55.93
CA GLY A 22 8.11 -19.66 -57.06
C GLY A 22 8.98 -18.43 -57.21
N LEU A 23 9.82 -18.43 -58.24
CA LEU A 23 10.64 -17.32 -58.73
C LEU A 23 9.79 -16.29 -59.47
N GLY A 24 10.10 -15.02 -59.27
CA GLY A 24 9.92 -14.01 -60.29
C GLY A 24 9.35 -12.66 -59.83
N GLY A 25 10.18 -11.61 -59.95
CA GLY A 25 9.67 -10.23 -60.04
C GLY A 25 10.38 -9.19 -59.19
N LEU A 26 11.55 -8.72 -59.66
CA LEU A 26 12.16 -7.46 -59.23
C LEU A 26 11.32 -6.29 -59.71
N THR A 27 10.80 -5.46 -58.84
CA THR A 27 10.64 -4.01 -59.09
C THR A 27 10.97 -3.26 -57.81
N ALA A 28 11.95 -2.37 -57.98
CA ALA A 28 12.41 -1.42 -56.99
C ALA A 28 11.41 -0.27 -56.83
N CYS A 29 11.45 0.31 -55.65
CA CYS A 29 11.21 1.72 -55.25
C CYS A 29 10.20 1.90 -54.13
N GLY A 30 10.66 2.56 -53.09
CA GLY A 30 9.78 3.19 -52.11
C GLY A 30 10.07 2.85 -50.66
N ASN A 31 11.19 3.37 -50.18
CA ASN A 31 11.54 3.39 -48.76
C ASN A 31 10.53 4.29 -48.00
N LYS A 32 9.46 3.73 -47.49
CA LYS A 32 8.71 4.27 -46.36
C LYS A 32 8.86 3.24 -45.24
N LYS A 33 9.80 3.52 -44.36
CA LYS A 33 9.78 2.94 -43.00
C LYS A 33 8.52 3.43 -42.32
N ASP A 34 7.43 2.72 -42.48
CA ASP A 34 6.33 2.78 -41.52
C ASP A 34 6.84 2.12 -40.25
N ASP A 35 7.35 2.97 -39.35
CA ASP A 35 7.60 2.59 -37.96
C ASP A 35 6.25 2.22 -37.31
N LYS A 36 5.82 0.99 -37.49
CA LYS A 36 4.86 0.37 -36.59
C LYS A 36 5.59 0.19 -35.26
N LYS A 37 5.59 1.23 -34.41
CA LYS A 37 5.91 1.05 -33.00
C LYS A 37 5.07 -0.10 -32.49
N SER A 38 5.70 -1.10 -31.90
CA SER A 38 5.01 -2.24 -31.32
C SER A 38 4.02 -1.75 -30.22
N GLY A 39 2.97 -2.49 -29.90
CA GLY A 39 2.04 -2.08 -28.86
C GLY A 39 2.74 -1.77 -27.54
N SER A 40 3.82 -2.49 -27.23
CA SER A 40 4.67 -2.26 -26.05
C SER A 40 5.37 -0.89 -26.06
N ASP A 41 5.87 -0.44 -27.21
CA ASP A 41 6.56 0.86 -27.32
C ASP A 41 5.59 2.03 -27.10
N LYS A 42 4.34 1.90 -27.53
CA LYS A 42 3.28 2.89 -27.25
C LYS A 42 2.92 2.92 -25.77
N GLU A 43 2.86 1.79 -25.13
CA GLU A 43 2.56 1.69 -23.71
C GLU A 43 3.67 2.34 -22.87
N LEU A 44 4.93 2.03 -23.13
CA LEU A 44 6.07 2.62 -22.44
C LEU A 44 6.17 4.13 -22.65
N SER A 45 5.86 4.63 -23.86
CA SER A 45 5.90 6.07 -24.16
C SER A 45 4.84 6.89 -23.43
N ARG A 46 3.79 6.25 -22.89
CA ARG A 46 2.81 6.90 -21.99
C ARG A 46 3.37 7.09 -20.60
N ILE A 47 4.23 6.18 -20.14
CA ILE A 47 4.84 6.25 -18.81
C ILE A 47 5.99 7.26 -18.81
N ALA A 48 6.95 7.13 -19.74
CA ALA A 48 8.16 7.95 -19.75
C ALA A 48 8.72 8.14 -21.17
N SER A 49 9.60 9.14 -21.33
CA SER A 49 10.35 9.32 -22.57
C SER A 49 11.40 8.21 -22.75
N GLN A 50 11.75 7.90 -24.01
CA GLN A 50 12.80 6.93 -24.30
C GLN A 50 14.14 7.31 -23.65
N GLU A 51 14.48 8.61 -23.64
CA GLU A 51 15.69 9.12 -23.00
C GLU A 51 15.74 8.78 -21.48
N MET A 52 14.61 8.96 -20.78
CA MET A 52 14.51 8.60 -19.35
C MET A 52 14.67 7.10 -19.14
N ILE A 53 14.03 6.29 -19.98
CA ILE A 53 14.13 4.82 -19.93
C ILE A 53 15.59 4.39 -20.18
N ASP A 54 16.26 4.98 -21.18
CA ASP A 54 17.64 4.62 -21.51
C ASP A 54 18.63 5.06 -20.40
N ALA A 55 18.40 6.21 -19.78
CA ALA A 55 19.19 6.67 -18.63
C ALA A 55 19.05 5.72 -17.44
N ALA A 56 17.81 5.30 -17.11
CA ALA A 56 17.56 4.36 -16.04
C ALA A 56 18.15 2.95 -16.32
N LYS A 57 18.08 2.49 -17.57
CA LYS A 57 18.69 1.22 -17.99
C LYS A 57 20.22 1.22 -17.86
N LYS A 58 20.89 2.37 -18.02
CA LYS A 58 22.34 2.47 -17.81
C LYS A 58 22.74 2.28 -16.34
N GLU A 59 21.89 2.67 -15.38
CA GLU A 59 22.08 2.36 -13.97
C GLU A 59 21.80 0.89 -13.67
N GLY A 60 20.84 0.28 -14.37
CA GLY A 60 20.55 -1.15 -14.42
C GLY A 60 19.92 -1.74 -13.17
N LYS A 61 19.73 -0.95 -12.10
CA LYS A 61 19.22 -1.40 -10.81
C LYS A 61 18.29 -0.37 -10.17
N LEU A 62 17.34 -0.89 -9.37
CA LEU A 62 16.49 -0.11 -8.47
C LEU A 62 16.31 -0.87 -7.15
N VAL A 63 16.34 -0.17 -6.03
CA VAL A 63 16.03 -0.73 -4.70
C VAL A 63 14.84 0.01 -4.10
N VAL A 64 13.83 -0.73 -3.67
CA VAL A 64 12.56 -0.19 -3.16
C VAL A 64 12.36 -0.58 -1.70
N TYR A 65 12.16 0.40 -0.80
CA TYR A 65 11.54 0.13 0.49
C TYR A 65 10.04 0.28 0.36
N GLY A 66 9.28 -0.71 0.77
CA GLY A 66 7.83 -0.71 0.61
C GLY A 66 7.09 -0.92 1.92
N SER A 67 5.96 -0.23 2.08
CA SER A 67 5.15 -0.27 3.29
C SER A 67 3.71 -0.74 3.04
N CYS A 68 3.39 -1.17 1.82
CA CYS A 68 2.16 -1.90 1.50
C CYS A 68 2.32 -3.41 1.74
N GLU A 69 1.29 -4.20 1.47
CA GLU A 69 1.38 -5.66 1.55
C GLU A 69 2.44 -6.21 0.59
N GLU A 70 3.13 -7.28 1.01
CA GLU A 70 4.25 -7.86 0.28
C GLU A 70 3.87 -8.34 -1.12
N SER A 71 2.65 -8.91 -1.27
CA SER A 71 2.12 -9.33 -2.57
C SER A 71 1.99 -8.14 -3.53
N HIS A 72 1.48 -7.01 -3.05
CA HIS A 72 1.34 -5.78 -3.83
C HIS A 72 2.72 -5.22 -4.22
N LEU A 73 3.61 -5.05 -3.23
CA LEU A 73 4.97 -4.56 -3.48
C LEU A 73 5.71 -5.42 -4.49
N GLY A 74 5.66 -6.75 -4.31
CA GLY A 74 6.27 -7.70 -5.23
C GLY A 74 5.68 -7.66 -6.64
N ALA A 75 4.37 -7.47 -6.78
CA ALA A 75 3.71 -7.37 -8.07
C ALA A 75 4.16 -6.13 -8.86
N VAL A 76 4.19 -4.94 -8.22
CA VAL A 76 4.61 -3.71 -8.88
C VAL A 76 6.09 -3.71 -9.21
N CYS A 77 6.96 -4.24 -8.33
CA CYS A 77 8.39 -4.35 -8.57
C CYS A 77 8.71 -5.32 -9.74
N LYS A 78 8.07 -6.49 -9.77
CA LYS A 78 8.20 -7.45 -10.87
C LYS A 78 7.70 -6.87 -12.20
N ASN A 79 6.61 -6.11 -12.17
CA ASN A 79 6.10 -5.48 -13.37
C ASN A 79 7.03 -4.38 -13.89
N PHE A 80 7.60 -3.55 -13.00
CA PHE A 80 8.61 -2.55 -13.37
C PHE A 80 9.83 -3.22 -14.03
N GLN A 81 10.38 -4.26 -13.41
CA GLN A 81 11.48 -5.03 -13.98
C GLN A 81 11.14 -5.63 -15.34
N LYS A 82 9.93 -6.17 -15.50
CA LYS A 82 9.45 -6.75 -16.77
C LYS A 82 9.34 -5.70 -17.87
N LEU A 83 8.79 -4.52 -17.55
CA LEU A 83 8.56 -3.44 -18.52
C LEU A 83 9.87 -2.78 -18.99
N PHE A 84 10.79 -2.56 -18.05
CA PHE A 84 11.97 -1.73 -18.32
C PHE A 84 13.28 -2.53 -18.40
N GLY A 85 13.30 -3.79 -17.98
CA GLY A 85 14.51 -4.60 -17.97
C GLY A 85 15.55 -4.15 -16.92
N ILE A 86 15.10 -3.44 -15.87
CA ILE A 86 15.93 -2.94 -14.78
C ILE A 86 15.79 -3.90 -13.60
N GLU A 87 16.92 -4.41 -13.06
CA GLU A 87 16.90 -5.26 -11.87
C GLU A 87 16.24 -4.50 -10.71
N THR A 88 15.17 -5.06 -10.13
CA THR A 88 14.41 -4.40 -9.07
C THR A 88 14.40 -5.25 -7.81
N GLN A 89 15.09 -4.77 -6.78
CA GLN A 89 15.11 -5.37 -5.45
C GLN A 89 14.15 -4.60 -4.54
N TYR A 90 13.52 -5.30 -3.59
CA TYR A 90 12.66 -4.64 -2.62
C TYR A 90 12.78 -5.25 -1.23
N GLN A 91 12.48 -4.45 -0.23
CA GLN A 91 12.31 -4.87 1.15
C GLN A 91 11.00 -4.31 1.69
N ARG A 92 10.14 -5.21 2.21
CA ARG A 92 8.91 -4.82 2.89
C ARG A 92 9.21 -4.47 4.35
N LEU A 93 8.82 -3.27 4.75
CA LEU A 93 8.92 -2.73 6.11
C LEU A 93 7.61 -2.02 6.45
N SER A 94 7.28 -1.86 7.72
CA SER A 94 6.18 -0.95 8.09
C SER A 94 6.60 0.51 7.89
N THR A 95 5.65 1.41 7.76
CA THR A 95 5.93 2.82 7.42
C THR A 95 6.86 3.49 8.44
N GLY A 96 6.67 3.18 9.74
CA GLY A 96 7.56 3.69 10.78
C GLY A 96 8.97 3.11 10.71
N GLU A 97 9.11 1.83 10.35
CA GLU A 97 10.43 1.20 10.18
C GLU A 97 11.18 1.81 9.00
N VAL A 98 10.50 2.11 7.87
CA VAL A 98 11.14 2.82 6.75
C VAL A 98 11.61 4.19 7.20
N ALA A 99 10.76 4.96 7.90
CA ALA A 99 11.11 6.29 8.39
C ALA A 99 12.34 6.26 9.29
N SER A 100 12.40 5.34 10.24
CA SER A 100 13.58 5.18 11.13
C SER A 100 14.83 4.77 10.34
N LYS A 101 14.67 3.82 9.42
CA LYS A 101 15.80 3.29 8.63
C LYS A 101 16.42 4.36 7.73
N ILE A 102 15.63 5.17 7.03
CA ILE A 102 16.17 6.24 6.18
C ILE A 102 16.78 7.38 7.01
N GLU A 103 16.34 7.59 8.25
CA GLU A 103 16.95 8.53 9.17
C GLU A 103 18.33 8.03 9.64
N GLU A 104 18.46 6.74 9.98
CA GLU A 104 19.72 6.11 10.32
C GLU A 104 20.72 6.11 9.13
N GLU A 105 20.20 5.97 7.91
CA GLU A 105 20.96 5.95 6.66
C GLU A 105 21.19 7.37 6.07
N ALA A 106 20.87 8.44 6.78
CA ALA A 106 20.83 9.82 6.29
C ALA A 106 22.01 10.19 5.38
N GLY A 107 21.69 10.63 4.14
CA GLY A 107 22.67 11.00 3.12
C GLY A 107 23.30 9.86 2.33
N ASN A 108 23.07 8.58 2.72
CA ASN A 108 23.52 7.40 1.97
C ASN A 108 22.53 6.25 2.09
N PRO A 109 21.29 6.41 1.56
CA PRO A 109 20.25 5.40 1.68
C PRO A 109 20.64 4.10 0.96
N SER A 110 20.22 2.97 1.54
CA SER A 110 20.41 1.64 0.94
C SER A 110 19.35 1.33 -0.12
N ALA A 111 18.29 2.14 -0.20
CA ALA A 111 17.26 2.08 -1.23
C ALA A 111 17.15 3.41 -1.99
N ASP A 112 16.50 3.38 -3.15
CA ASP A 112 16.34 4.53 -4.02
C ASP A 112 14.99 5.21 -3.84
N VAL A 113 13.94 4.42 -3.55
CA VAL A 113 12.56 4.90 -3.49
C VAL A 113 11.78 4.25 -2.35
N TRP A 114 10.75 4.95 -1.90
CA TRP A 114 9.74 4.46 -0.99
C TRP A 114 8.42 4.23 -1.74
N PHE A 115 7.71 3.14 -1.45
CA PHE A 115 6.43 2.82 -2.05
C PHE A 115 5.41 2.32 -1.01
N GLY A 116 4.23 2.95 -0.97
CA GLY A 116 3.12 2.56 -0.11
C GLY A 116 3.24 3.04 1.35
N GLY A 117 2.25 2.69 2.14
CA GLY A 117 2.10 3.15 3.52
C GLY A 117 1.45 4.52 3.63
N THR A 118 1.26 5.02 4.85
CA THR A 118 0.62 6.31 5.11
C THR A 118 1.55 7.48 4.84
N THR A 119 1.02 8.65 4.47
CA THR A 119 1.81 9.83 4.11
C THR A 119 2.35 10.63 5.30
N ASP A 120 1.85 10.44 6.51
CA ASP A 120 2.33 11.18 7.68
C ASP A 120 3.86 11.00 7.90
N PRO A 121 4.43 9.78 7.87
CA PRO A 121 5.87 9.59 7.94
C PRO A 121 6.67 10.17 6.75
N TYR A 122 6.07 10.24 5.54
CA TYR A 122 6.70 10.93 4.41
C TYR A 122 6.85 12.43 4.69
N ASN A 123 5.82 13.04 5.27
CA ASN A 123 5.85 14.44 5.66
C ASN A 123 6.92 14.72 6.71
N VAL A 124 7.09 13.84 7.68
CA VAL A 124 8.19 13.91 8.66
C VAL A 124 9.54 13.77 7.94
N ALA A 125 9.68 12.84 7.00
CA ALA A 125 10.91 12.68 6.23
C ALA A 125 11.26 13.93 5.38
N ILE A 126 10.25 14.68 4.89
CA ILE A 126 10.48 15.99 4.23
C ILE A 126 11.10 16.98 5.22
N THR A 127 10.54 17.12 6.43
CA THR A 127 11.07 18.07 7.42
C THR A 127 12.49 17.76 7.85
N LYS A 128 12.87 16.49 7.79
CA LYS A 128 14.25 16.01 8.08
C LYS A 128 15.18 16.05 6.85
N GLY A 129 14.67 16.47 5.69
CA GLY A 129 15.46 16.57 4.45
C GLY A 129 15.90 15.22 3.89
N LEU A 130 15.11 14.15 4.10
CA LEU A 130 15.42 12.77 3.70
C LEU A 130 14.83 12.37 2.34
N LEU A 131 13.94 13.18 1.77
CA LEU A 131 13.32 12.96 0.46
C LEU A 131 13.85 13.96 -0.56
N GLU A 132 14.00 13.50 -1.80
CA GLU A 132 14.43 14.32 -2.93
C GLU A 132 13.21 14.70 -3.77
N PRO A 133 12.94 16.00 -4.01
CA PRO A 133 11.81 16.42 -4.82
C PRO A 133 12.06 16.10 -6.30
N TYR A 134 11.01 15.61 -6.96
CA TYR A 134 11.00 15.39 -8.39
C TYR A 134 9.64 15.79 -8.97
N LYS A 135 9.61 16.69 -9.95
CA LYS A 135 8.36 17.12 -10.62
C LYS A 135 7.94 16.08 -11.66
N ALA A 136 7.14 15.12 -11.22
CA ALA A 136 6.66 14.04 -12.07
C ALA A 136 5.67 14.56 -13.13
N LYS A 137 5.85 14.17 -14.39
CA LYS A 137 4.93 14.49 -15.49
C LYS A 137 3.56 13.86 -15.28
N ASN A 138 3.55 12.60 -14.85
CA ASN A 138 2.31 11.83 -14.65
C ASN A 138 1.54 12.25 -13.38
N ALA A 139 2.05 13.16 -12.55
CA ALA A 139 1.31 13.76 -11.45
C ALA A 139 0.04 14.50 -11.90
N SER A 140 -0.05 14.91 -13.19
CA SER A 140 -1.26 15.49 -13.78
C SER A 140 -2.48 14.56 -13.75
N HIS A 141 -2.29 13.25 -13.58
CA HIS A 141 -3.35 12.25 -13.44
C HIS A 141 -3.85 12.07 -12.00
N ILE A 142 -3.24 12.75 -11.02
CA ILE A 142 -3.73 12.68 -9.64
C ILE A 142 -5.02 13.50 -9.52
N LYS A 143 -6.11 12.84 -9.09
CA LYS A 143 -7.46 13.42 -9.03
C LYS A 143 -7.61 14.65 -8.13
N ASN A 144 -6.80 14.74 -7.08
CA ASN A 144 -6.91 15.78 -6.06
C ASN A 144 -5.53 16.14 -5.54
N GLU A 145 -5.25 17.44 -5.47
CA GLU A 145 -3.97 17.97 -4.99
C GLU A 145 -3.61 17.52 -3.56
N MET A 146 -4.60 17.17 -2.73
CA MET A 146 -4.34 16.58 -1.41
C MET A 146 -3.63 15.23 -1.46
N PHE A 147 -3.60 14.57 -2.60
CA PHE A 147 -2.92 13.28 -2.80
C PHE A 147 -1.49 13.43 -3.28
N MET A 148 -0.88 14.60 -3.15
CA MET A 148 0.54 14.81 -3.46
C MET A 148 1.11 15.97 -2.63
N ASP A 149 2.42 15.92 -2.42
CA ASP A 149 3.15 17.09 -1.92
C ASP A 149 3.32 18.14 -3.02
N LYS A 150 3.00 19.40 -2.72
CA LYS A 150 3.05 20.51 -3.68
C LYS A 150 4.43 20.76 -4.30
N ASP A 151 5.49 20.40 -3.57
CA ASP A 151 6.88 20.56 -4.00
C ASP A 151 7.43 19.31 -4.71
N GLY A 152 6.65 18.20 -4.71
CA GLY A 152 6.96 16.98 -5.43
C GLY A 152 7.85 16.01 -4.68
N HIS A 153 7.82 16.03 -3.35
CA HIS A 153 8.57 15.06 -2.54
C HIS A 153 7.89 13.70 -2.48
N TRP A 154 6.55 13.64 -2.55
CA TRP A 154 5.79 12.40 -2.65
C TRP A 154 4.54 12.56 -3.50
N TYR A 155 4.06 11.44 -4.03
CA TYR A 155 2.87 11.32 -4.84
C TYR A 155 2.03 10.14 -4.37
N GLY A 156 0.73 10.35 -4.16
CA GLY A 156 -0.21 9.30 -3.83
C GLY A 156 -0.39 8.32 -4.98
N VAL A 157 -0.58 7.06 -4.64
CA VAL A 157 -0.83 5.96 -5.58
C VAL A 157 -2.14 5.25 -5.29
N TYR A 158 -2.55 5.20 -4.02
CA TYR A 158 -3.82 4.63 -3.59
C TYR A 158 -4.37 5.33 -2.34
N MET A 159 -5.63 5.01 -2.00
CA MET A 159 -6.33 5.45 -0.79
C MET A 159 -7.01 4.26 -0.12
N GLY A 160 -6.86 4.14 1.20
CA GLY A 160 -7.48 3.10 2.02
C GLY A 160 -8.32 3.69 3.15
N ILE A 161 -9.54 3.17 3.36
CA ILE A 161 -10.46 3.63 4.40
C ILE A 161 -10.15 2.89 5.70
N LEU A 162 -9.95 3.64 6.79
CA LEU A 162 -9.79 3.11 8.14
C LEU A 162 -11.14 2.68 8.71
N GLY A 163 -11.17 1.58 9.48
CA GLY A 163 -12.40 1.12 10.12
C GLY A 163 -12.15 -0.04 11.05
N PHE A 164 -13.21 -0.80 11.31
CA PHE A 164 -13.17 -1.96 12.18
C PHE A 164 -13.57 -3.20 11.39
N PHE A 165 -13.15 -4.33 11.88
CA PHE A 165 -13.63 -5.62 11.42
C PHE A 165 -13.71 -6.58 12.59
N THR A 166 -14.70 -7.47 12.56
CA THR A 166 -14.96 -8.42 13.65
C THR A 166 -15.04 -9.83 13.11
N ASN A 167 -14.69 -10.80 13.96
CA ASN A 167 -15.00 -12.21 13.70
C ASN A 167 -16.42 -12.50 14.19
N LYS A 168 -17.35 -12.80 13.29
CA LYS A 168 -18.78 -13.05 13.59
C LYS A 168 -18.98 -14.21 14.56
N ASP A 169 -18.18 -15.27 14.43
CA ASP A 169 -18.31 -16.47 15.26
C ASP A 169 -17.86 -16.18 16.70
N GLU A 170 -16.76 -15.45 16.87
CA GLU A 170 -16.27 -15.02 18.17
C GLU A 170 -17.21 -14.03 18.87
N MET A 171 -17.75 -13.04 18.11
CA MET A 171 -18.75 -12.11 18.64
C MET A 171 -19.99 -12.86 19.12
N LYS A 172 -20.52 -13.77 18.30
CA LYS A 172 -21.67 -14.60 18.63
C LYS A 172 -21.38 -15.51 19.83
N ARG A 173 -20.23 -16.17 19.88
CA ARG A 173 -19.82 -17.06 20.99
C ARG A 173 -19.79 -16.32 22.34
N ARG A 174 -19.44 -15.04 22.30
CA ARG A 174 -19.38 -14.17 23.48
C ARG A 174 -20.69 -13.47 23.80
N GLY A 175 -21.70 -13.57 22.93
CA GLY A 175 -22.98 -12.86 23.09
C GLY A 175 -22.85 -11.34 22.93
N LEU A 176 -21.88 -10.89 22.13
CA LEU A 176 -21.58 -9.48 21.91
C LEU A 176 -22.10 -9.02 20.55
N GLU A 177 -22.55 -7.76 20.48
CA GLU A 177 -22.83 -7.05 19.23
C GLU A 177 -21.57 -6.38 18.70
N ASP A 178 -21.49 -6.20 17.39
CA ASP A 178 -20.41 -5.45 16.75
C ASP A 178 -20.39 -3.98 17.19
N PRO A 179 -19.20 -3.38 17.40
CA PRO A 179 -19.09 -1.94 17.59
C PRO A 179 -19.59 -1.21 16.35
N LYS A 180 -20.31 -0.10 16.50
CA LYS A 180 -20.86 0.71 15.41
C LYS A 180 -20.08 2.00 15.19
N ASP A 181 -19.36 2.42 16.23
CA ASP A 181 -18.61 3.70 16.21
C ASP A 181 -17.34 3.60 17.07
N TRP A 182 -16.49 4.61 16.90
CA TRP A 182 -15.25 4.76 17.67
C TRP A 182 -15.50 4.68 19.19
N ALA A 183 -16.53 5.38 19.68
CA ALA A 183 -16.86 5.41 21.10
C ALA A 183 -17.19 4.01 21.67
N ASP A 184 -17.79 3.14 20.89
CA ASP A 184 -18.17 1.79 21.34
C ASP A 184 -16.95 0.95 21.69
N LEU A 185 -15.81 1.17 21.03
CA LEU A 185 -14.57 0.42 21.26
C LEU A 185 -13.99 0.61 22.68
N THR A 186 -14.42 1.64 23.40
CA THR A 186 -14.02 1.89 24.78
C THR A 186 -14.93 1.21 25.82
N ASP A 187 -16.05 0.59 25.38
CA ASP A 187 -16.96 -0.13 26.27
C ASP A 187 -16.23 -1.32 26.93
N PRO A 188 -16.27 -1.45 28.26
CA PRO A 188 -15.63 -2.55 28.98
C PRO A 188 -16.05 -3.96 28.54
N LYS A 189 -17.20 -4.11 27.86
CA LYS A 189 -17.63 -5.41 27.30
C LYS A 189 -16.66 -5.98 26.26
N TYR A 190 -15.82 -5.11 25.64
CA TYR A 190 -14.80 -5.50 24.66
C TYR A 190 -13.40 -5.69 25.26
N LYS A 191 -13.29 -5.69 26.59
CA LYS A 191 -11.99 -5.83 27.28
C LYS A 191 -11.22 -7.06 26.81
N GLY A 192 -9.98 -6.83 26.32
CA GLY A 192 -9.09 -7.87 25.84
C GLY A 192 -9.50 -8.48 24.50
N LEU A 193 -10.36 -7.81 23.71
CA LEU A 193 -10.83 -8.31 22.42
C LEU A 193 -10.34 -7.48 21.22
N VAL A 194 -9.84 -6.27 21.47
CA VAL A 194 -9.42 -5.35 20.41
C VAL A 194 -7.96 -5.61 20.05
N TRP A 195 -7.67 -5.71 18.77
CA TRP A 195 -6.32 -5.69 18.24
C TRP A 195 -6.10 -4.40 17.43
N LEU A 196 -4.94 -3.81 17.63
CA LEU A 196 -4.49 -2.60 16.97
C LEU A 196 -3.00 -2.74 16.60
N SER A 197 -2.54 -2.02 15.62
CA SER A 197 -1.09 -1.95 15.36
C SER A 197 -0.37 -1.01 16.33
N ASN A 198 0.93 -1.22 16.48
CA ASN A 198 1.77 -0.49 17.42
C ASN A 198 2.01 0.95 16.95
N TYR A 199 1.79 1.92 17.82
CA TYR A 199 1.92 3.35 17.56
C TYR A 199 3.34 3.78 17.12
N ASN A 200 4.37 3.05 17.55
CA ASN A 200 5.75 3.35 17.17
C ASN A 200 6.14 2.82 15.79
N THR A 201 5.54 1.69 15.34
CA THR A 201 6.01 0.99 14.14
C THR A 201 5.08 1.14 12.94
N ALA A 202 3.76 1.27 13.15
CA ALA A 202 2.79 1.22 12.07
C ALA A 202 2.18 2.59 11.75
N GLY A 203 2.15 2.95 10.47
CA GLY A 203 1.46 4.14 9.99
C GLY A 203 -0.05 4.10 10.27
N THR A 204 -0.67 2.92 10.19
CA THR A 204 -2.09 2.72 10.53
C THR A 204 -2.41 3.16 11.95
N ALA A 205 -1.56 2.82 12.93
CA ALA A 205 -1.75 3.23 14.31
C ALA A 205 -1.58 4.73 14.50
N LYS A 206 -0.62 5.36 13.80
CA LYS A 206 -0.47 6.81 13.80
C LYS A 206 -1.70 7.51 13.21
N LEU A 207 -2.29 6.93 12.16
CA LEU A 207 -3.55 7.42 11.61
C LEU A 207 -4.72 7.30 12.63
N VAL A 208 -4.76 6.23 13.45
CA VAL A 208 -5.74 6.12 14.54
C VAL A 208 -5.56 7.22 15.58
N ILE A 209 -4.31 7.55 15.95
CA ILE A 209 -4.03 8.69 16.85
C ILE A 209 -4.57 10.00 16.25
N ASN A 210 -4.17 10.31 15.02
CA ASN A 210 -4.61 11.53 14.33
C ASN A 210 -6.14 11.57 14.20
N THR A 211 -6.78 10.43 13.89
CA THR A 211 -8.25 10.32 13.84
C THR A 211 -8.88 10.69 15.18
N ALA A 212 -8.39 10.13 16.27
CA ALA A 212 -8.93 10.41 17.60
C ALA A 212 -8.75 11.88 17.98
N ILE A 213 -7.57 12.45 17.76
CA ILE A 213 -7.25 13.83 18.11
C ILE A 213 -8.04 14.81 17.24
N GLN A 214 -8.11 14.60 15.92
CA GLN A 214 -8.85 15.48 15.01
C GLN A 214 -10.38 15.39 15.23
N LYS A 215 -10.87 14.25 15.73
CA LYS A 215 -12.28 14.04 16.01
C LYS A 215 -12.71 14.62 17.35
N TYR A 216 -11.92 14.44 18.40
CA TYR A 216 -12.30 14.76 19.78
C TYR A 216 -11.56 15.95 20.37
N GLY A 217 -10.52 16.47 19.69
CA GLY A 217 -9.55 17.40 20.26
C GLY A 217 -8.41 16.68 20.96
N HIS A 218 -7.31 17.39 21.23
CA HIS A 218 -6.07 16.80 21.74
C HIS A 218 -6.28 15.98 23.04
N ASP A 219 -6.79 16.62 24.09
CA ASP A 219 -6.88 16.01 25.42
C ASP A 219 -7.92 14.86 25.46
N GLU A 220 -9.09 15.10 24.87
CA GLU A 220 -10.14 14.07 24.79
C GLU A 220 -9.75 12.95 23.82
N GLY A 221 -8.97 13.22 22.79
CA GLY A 221 -8.40 12.22 21.88
C GLY A 221 -7.42 11.31 22.59
N ILE A 222 -6.50 11.86 23.39
CA ILE A 222 -5.59 11.08 24.24
C ILE A 222 -6.36 10.26 25.28
N LYS A 223 -7.36 10.88 25.92
CA LYS A 223 -8.23 10.17 26.86
C LYS A 223 -8.94 9.01 26.19
N TYR A 224 -9.51 9.22 24.99
CA TYR A 224 -10.14 8.15 24.21
C TYR A 224 -9.16 6.98 23.94
N LEU A 225 -7.94 7.29 23.49
CA LEU A 225 -6.93 6.26 23.24
C LEU A 225 -6.49 5.51 24.48
N THR A 226 -6.45 6.20 25.63
CA THR A 226 -6.18 5.58 26.94
C THR A 226 -7.33 4.67 27.40
N ASP A 227 -8.58 5.07 27.14
CA ASP A 227 -9.74 4.24 27.42
C ASP A 227 -9.82 3.02 26.47
N LEU A 228 -9.51 3.21 25.18
CA LEU A 228 -9.39 2.14 24.19
C LEU A 228 -8.32 1.11 24.57
N ASP A 229 -7.16 1.56 25.09
CA ASP A 229 -6.06 0.69 25.50
C ASP A 229 -6.48 -0.38 26.53
N LYS A 230 -7.44 -0.07 27.40
CA LYS A 230 -7.98 -1.02 28.39
C LYS A 230 -8.65 -2.23 27.74
N ASN A 231 -9.08 -2.09 26.47
CA ASN A 231 -9.73 -3.13 25.69
C ASN A 231 -8.78 -3.81 24.69
N VAL A 232 -7.58 -3.25 24.47
CA VAL A 232 -6.60 -3.81 23.53
C VAL A 232 -5.88 -5.00 24.15
N ALA A 233 -5.95 -6.15 23.46
CA ALA A 233 -5.21 -7.36 23.82
C ALA A 233 -3.81 -7.39 23.18
N VAL A 234 -3.70 -6.95 21.91
CA VAL A 234 -2.47 -7.09 21.11
C VAL A 234 -2.21 -5.84 20.32
N TYR A 235 -0.96 -5.37 20.37
CA TYR A 235 -0.39 -4.38 19.47
C TYR A 235 0.52 -5.06 18.45
N THR A 236 0.05 -5.17 17.20
CA THR A 236 0.81 -5.85 16.14
C THR A 236 1.87 -4.92 15.55
N LYS A 237 3.00 -5.48 15.10
CA LYS A 237 4.08 -4.72 14.46
C LYS A 237 3.63 -4.00 13.18
N SER A 238 2.79 -4.67 12.38
CA SER A 238 2.28 -4.19 11.09
C SER A 238 0.82 -3.75 11.19
N GLY A 239 0.44 -2.73 10.41
CA GLY A 239 -0.96 -2.26 10.30
C GLY A 239 -1.95 -3.32 9.84
N SER A 240 -1.51 -4.28 9.02
CA SER A 240 -2.33 -5.41 8.55
C SER A 240 -2.37 -6.61 9.52
N GLY A 241 -1.68 -6.55 10.64
CA GLY A 241 -1.67 -7.64 11.62
C GLY A 241 -3.07 -8.03 12.11
N PRO A 242 -3.92 -7.07 12.53
CA PRO A 242 -5.28 -7.40 12.97
C PRO A 242 -6.13 -8.09 11.88
N SER A 243 -6.08 -7.62 10.63
CA SER A 243 -6.85 -8.19 9.52
C SER A 243 -6.43 -9.62 9.19
N LYS A 244 -5.14 -9.94 9.28
CA LYS A 244 -4.61 -11.30 9.03
C LYS A 244 -5.11 -12.33 10.03
N ASN A 245 -5.50 -11.90 11.24
CA ASN A 245 -5.88 -12.78 12.33
C ASN A 245 -7.38 -12.76 12.65
N VAL A 246 -8.17 -11.87 12.03
CA VAL A 246 -9.61 -11.80 12.30
C VAL A 246 -10.36 -13.02 11.74
N GLY A 247 -9.97 -13.51 10.56
CA GLY A 247 -10.61 -14.66 9.92
C GLY A 247 -10.45 -15.96 10.70
N THR A 248 -9.29 -16.16 11.36
CA THR A 248 -9.00 -17.31 12.21
C THR A 248 -9.68 -17.25 13.58
N GLY A 249 -10.14 -16.06 14.00
CA GLY A 249 -10.74 -15.83 15.33
C GLY A 249 -9.72 -15.47 16.42
N GLU A 250 -8.43 -15.43 16.12
CA GLU A 250 -7.42 -14.94 17.07
C GLU A 250 -7.65 -13.47 17.42
N CYS A 251 -7.96 -12.67 16.41
CA CYS A 251 -8.42 -11.29 16.55
C CYS A 251 -9.96 -11.26 16.53
N THR A 252 -10.58 -10.90 17.66
CA THR A 252 -12.04 -10.79 17.73
C THR A 252 -12.53 -9.48 17.11
N ILE A 253 -11.89 -8.37 17.44
CA ILE A 253 -12.17 -7.02 16.91
C ILE A 253 -10.85 -6.42 16.45
N GLY A 254 -10.73 -6.08 15.18
CA GLY A 254 -9.53 -5.44 14.64
C GLY A 254 -9.80 -4.01 14.21
N ILE A 255 -8.85 -3.12 14.45
CA ILE A 255 -8.81 -1.77 13.88
C ILE A 255 -7.75 -1.77 12.77
N GLY A 256 -8.14 -1.36 11.56
CA GLY A 256 -7.22 -1.33 10.42
C GLY A 256 -7.91 -0.87 9.13
N PHE A 257 -7.25 -1.08 8.01
CA PHE A 257 -7.82 -0.71 6.72
C PHE A 257 -8.82 -1.75 6.24
N LEU A 258 -9.98 -1.28 5.77
CA LEU A 258 -11.07 -2.16 5.37
C LEU A 258 -10.77 -2.94 4.08
N HIS A 259 -9.90 -2.45 3.21
CA HIS A 259 -9.45 -3.21 2.03
C HIS A 259 -8.66 -4.46 2.41
N ASP A 260 -7.92 -4.46 3.54
CA ASP A 260 -7.24 -5.66 4.05
C ASP A 260 -8.25 -6.72 4.53
N ALA A 261 -9.37 -6.29 5.13
CA ALA A 261 -10.45 -7.21 5.50
C ALA A 261 -11.14 -7.79 4.25
N ILE A 262 -11.34 -7.00 3.18
CA ILE A 262 -11.85 -7.51 1.90
C ILE A 262 -10.96 -8.61 1.35
N TYR A 263 -9.63 -8.44 1.39
CA TYR A 263 -8.68 -9.48 0.98
C TYR A 263 -8.90 -10.78 1.76
N GLN A 264 -9.07 -10.70 3.09
CA GLN A 264 -9.32 -11.89 3.91
C GLN A 264 -10.64 -12.59 3.52
N ILE A 265 -11.67 -11.81 3.19
CA ILE A 265 -12.97 -12.37 2.79
C ILE A 265 -12.91 -13.00 1.39
N VAL A 266 -12.34 -12.29 0.42
CA VAL A 266 -12.44 -12.64 -1.00
C VAL A 266 -11.37 -13.67 -1.41
N ASP A 267 -10.12 -13.41 -1.03
CA ASP A 267 -8.99 -14.22 -1.50
C ASP A 267 -8.69 -15.38 -0.53
N ASN A 268 -8.84 -15.17 0.77
CA ASN A 268 -8.60 -16.19 1.79
C ASN A 268 -9.89 -16.95 2.21
N GLY A 269 -11.06 -16.52 1.73
CA GLY A 269 -12.34 -17.23 1.92
C GLY A 269 -12.96 -17.11 3.32
N TYR A 270 -12.54 -16.17 4.15
CA TYR A 270 -13.08 -15.96 5.50
C TYR A 270 -14.43 -15.23 5.48
N THR A 271 -15.52 -15.96 5.27
CA THR A 271 -16.89 -15.40 5.24
C THR A 271 -17.42 -14.96 6.61
N ASN A 272 -16.71 -15.32 7.67
CA ASN A 272 -17.03 -14.96 9.06
C ASN A 272 -16.50 -13.59 9.50
N ILE A 273 -15.99 -12.79 8.61
CA ILE A 273 -15.58 -11.40 8.88
C ILE A 273 -16.75 -10.46 8.62
N ASN A 274 -16.97 -9.52 9.54
CA ASN A 274 -17.83 -8.37 9.34
C ASN A 274 -16.97 -7.10 9.28
N MET A 275 -17.29 -6.17 8.37
CA MET A 275 -16.61 -4.89 8.23
C MET A 275 -17.52 -3.76 8.72
N ILE A 276 -16.95 -2.84 9.47
CA ILE A 276 -17.68 -1.72 10.08
C ILE A 276 -17.01 -0.40 9.67
N ILE A 277 -17.76 0.45 9.00
CA ILE A 277 -17.42 1.84 8.79
C ILE A 277 -18.00 2.62 9.97
N PRO A 278 -17.19 3.29 10.80
CA PRO A 278 -17.69 4.04 11.96
C PRO A 278 -18.77 5.04 11.58
N SER A 279 -19.91 5.00 12.30
CA SER A 279 -21.12 5.76 11.96
C SER A 279 -20.94 7.28 12.06
N SER A 280 -20.05 7.74 12.94
CA SER A 280 -19.72 9.16 13.10
C SER A 280 -18.62 9.65 12.15
N GLY A 281 -18.22 8.81 11.19
CA GLY A 281 -17.16 9.09 10.24
C GLY A 281 -15.81 8.47 10.62
N THR A 282 -14.97 8.34 9.61
CA THR A 282 -13.61 7.80 9.73
C THR A 282 -12.67 8.49 8.76
N THR A 283 -11.38 8.30 8.97
CA THR A 283 -10.32 8.82 8.11
C THR A 283 -9.87 7.78 7.07
N PHE A 284 -8.90 8.18 6.29
CA PHE A 284 -8.31 7.35 5.24
C PHE A 284 -6.80 7.56 5.18
N GLU A 285 -6.09 6.56 4.70
CA GLU A 285 -4.70 6.71 4.28
C GLU A 285 -4.61 7.19 2.83
N VAL A 286 -3.51 7.85 2.52
CA VAL A 286 -2.99 7.95 1.15
C VAL A 286 -1.68 7.19 1.13
N GLY A 287 -1.62 6.12 0.36
CA GLY A 287 -0.37 5.42 0.11
C GLY A 287 0.41 6.11 -0.98
N ALA A 288 1.70 6.37 -0.75
CA ALA A 288 2.47 7.24 -1.61
C ALA A 288 3.75 6.58 -2.17
N THR A 289 4.38 7.26 -3.10
CA THR A 289 5.75 6.97 -3.56
C THR A 289 6.61 8.21 -3.47
N ALA A 290 7.90 8.04 -3.14
CA ALA A 290 8.88 9.10 -3.01
C ALA A 290 10.28 8.62 -3.39
N MET A 291 11.15 9.56 -3.78
CA MET A 291 12.58 9.29 -4.00
C MET A 291 13.36 9.69 -2.75
N PHE A 292 14.29 8.84 -2.32
CA PHE A 292 15.17 9.17 -1.19
C PHE A 292 16.27 10.15 -1.62
N LYS A 293 16.56 11.10 -0.74
CA LYS A 293 17.69 12.00 -0.95
C LYS A 293 19.00 11.21 -0.84
N GLY A 294 19.86 11.35 -1.87
CA GLY A 294 21.09 10.57 -1.97
C GLY A 294 20.90 9.18 -2.57
N ALA A 295 19.75 8.87 -3.17
CA ALA A 295 19.52 7.65 -3.93
C ALA A 295 20.64 7.39 -4.93
N LYS A 296 21.12 6.14 -5.01
CA LYS A 296 22.26 5.77 -5.86
C LYS A 296 21.88 5.66 -7.33
N ASN A 297 20.64 5.23 -7.59
CA ASN A 297 20.10 4.98 -8.93
C ASN A 297 19.00 6.03 -9.25
N GLN A 298 19.42 7.29 -9.39
CA GLN A 298 18.49 8.42 -9.50
C GLN A 298 17.65 8.42 -10.78
N ALA A 299 18.21 7.96 -11.90
CA ALA A 299 17.45 7.87 -13.15
C ALA A 299 16.40 6.76 -13.06
N ALA A 300 16.74 5.62 -12.46
CA ALA A 300 15.80 4.54 -12.21
C ALA A 300 14.73 4.94 -11.18
N ALA A 301 15.09 5.71 -10.15
CA ALA A 301 14.16 6.26 -9.17
C ALA A 301 13.15 7.23 -9.81
N LYS A 302 13.58 8.14 -10.68
CA LYS A 302 12.68 9.04 -11.43
C LYS A 302 11.75 8.27 -12.36
N LEU A 303 12.27 7.27 -13.07
CA LEU A 303 11.46 6.39 -13.93
C LEU A 303 10.44 5.59 -13.08
N TRP A 304 10.82 5.15 -11.86
CA TRP A 304 9.90 4.51 -10.93
C TRP A 304 8.75 5.44 -10.54
N ILE A 305 9.02 6.71 -10.23
CA ILE A 305 7.96 7.68 -9.88
C ILE A 305 6.97 7.82 -11.04
N GLU A 306 7.45 7.99 -12.29
CA GLU A 306 6.57 8.07 -13.45
C GLU A 306 5.76 6.77 -13.66
N TYR A 307 6.38 5.60 -13.44
CA TYR A 307 5.71 4.31 -13.50
C TYR A 307 4.67 4.17 -12.37
N ALA A 308 5.01 4.55 -11.15
CA ALA A 308 4.10 4.48 -10.00
C ALA A 308 2.83 5.34 -10.21
N LEU A 309 2.94 6.39 -11.03
CA LEU A 309 1.85 7.27 -11.44
C LEU A 309 1.24 6.87 -12.80
N SER A 310 1.14 5.58 -13.06
CA SER A 310 0.52 5.06 -14.27
C SER A 310 -0.44 3.90 -13.97
N PRO A 311 -1.47 3.68 -14.78
CA PRO A 311 -2.35 2.51 -14.68
C PRO A 311 -1.58 1.19 -14.66
N GLN A 312 -0.46 1.11 -15.40
CA GLN A 312 0.40 -0.08 -15.47
C GLN A 312 0.98 -0.48 -14.11
N CYS A 313 1.15 0.48 -13.18
CA CYS A 313 1.56 0.21 -11.82
C CYS A 313 0.36 0.00 -10.90
N VAL A 314 -0.51 1.02 -10.78
CA VAL A 314 -1.51 1.04 -9.71
C VAL A 314 -2.57 -0.06 -9.87
N GLU A 315 -2.89 -0.46 -11.09
CA GLU A 315 -3.86 -1.55 -11.33
C GLU A 315 -3.33 -2.94 -10.98
N ARG A 316 -2.01 -3.11 -10.83
CA ARG A 316 -1.41 -4.40 -10.39
C ARG A 316 -1.85 -4.79 -8.98
N ALA A 317 -2.22 -3.81 -8.15
CA ALA A 317 -2.73 -4.03 -6.81
C ALA A 317 -3.91 -5.03 -6.81
N GLN A 318 -4.87 -4.84 -7.69
CA GLN A 318 -6.08 -5.66 -7.76
C GLN A 318 -5.80 -7.13 -8.15
N GLU A 319 -4.74 -7.38 -8.91
CA GLU A 319 -4.35 -8.74 -9.33
C GLU A 319 -3.85 -9.62 -8.19
N VAL A 320 -3.49 -8.99 -7.09
CA VAL A 320 -2.91 -9.65 -5.90
C VAL A 320 -3.70 -9.37 -4.62
N GLY A 321 -4.97 -8.99 -4.76
CA GLY A 321 -5.87 -8.80 -3.63
C GLY A 321 -5.69 -7.50 -2.87
N ALA A 322 -4.97 -6.52 -3.40
CA ALA A 322 -4.85 -5.20 -2.81
C ALA A 322 -5.96 -4.29 -3.40
N TYR A 323 -7.01 -4.07 -2.60
CA TYR A 323 -8.27 -3.47 -3.04
C TYR A 323 -8.46 -2.02 -2.60
N GLN A 324 -7.36 -1.26 -2.46
CA GLN A 324 -7.38 0.17 -2.20
C GLN A 324 -7.96 0.94 -3.40
N PHE A 325 -8.63 2.06 -3.14
CA PHE A 325 -9.02 2.97 -4.21
C PHE A 325 -7.80 3.63 -4.84
N LEU A 326 -7.80 3.79 -6.16
CA LEU A 326 -6.71 4.39 -6.91
C LEU A 326 -6.91 5.90 -7.04
N VAL A 327 -5.84 6.66 -6.86
CA VAL A 327 -5.92 8.14 -6.86
C VAL A 327 -5.73 8.76 -8.25
N LEU A 328 -5.42 7.95 -9.26
CA LEU A 328 -5.26 8.40 -10.65
C LEU A 328 -6.62 8.41 -11.37
N ASP A 329 -6.86 9.42 -12.21
CA ASP A 329 -8.11 9.63 -12.96
C ASP A 329 -8.27 8.68 -14.15
N ASP A 330 -7.17 8.18 -14.70
CA ASP A 330 -7.10 7.26 -15.83
C ASP A 330 -6.97 5.78 -15.42
N ALA A 331 -6.96 5.46 -14.13
CA ALA A 331 -6.85 4.11 -13.61
C ALA A 331 -8.24 3.48 -13.31
N LYS A 332 -8.36 2.17 -13.62
CA LYS A 332 -9.56 1.40 -13.34
C LYS A 332 -9.68 1.07 -11.86
N GLN A 333 -10.72 1.60 -11.22
CA GLN A 333 -10.99 1.40 -9.79
C GLN A 333 -11.33 -0.06 -9.45
N PRO A 334 -10.99 -0.55 -8.23
CA PRO A 334 -11.36 -1.88 -7.76
C PRO A 334 -12.87 -1.94 -7.45
N GLU A 335 -13.67 -2.50 -8.37
CA GLU A 335 -15.12 -2.67 -8.18
C GLU A 335 -15.47 -3.43 -6.90
N ILE A 336 -14.57 -4.31 -6.46
CA ILE A 336 -14.77 -5.14 -5.26
C ILE A 336 -14.92 -4.28 -4.01
N ALA A 337 -14.13 -3.21 -3.86
CA ALA A 337 -14.22 -2.30 -2.72
C ALA A 337 -15.62 -1.69 -2.59
N SER A 338 -16.18 -1.20 -3.69
CA SER A 338 -17.55 -0.64 -3.73
C SER A 338 -18.63 -1.70 -3.48
N LYS A 339 -18.44 -2.95 -3.93
CA LYS A 339 -19.36 -4.07 -3.65
C LYS A 339 -19.44 -4.38 -2.15
N TYR A 340 -18.37 -4.13 -1.40
CA TYR A 340 -18.35 -4.25 0.07
C TYR A 340 -18.75 -2.96 0.79
N GLY A 341 -19.34 -1.99 0.10
CA GLY A 341 -19.90 -0.77 0.67
C GLY A 341 -18.89 0.32 0.97
N LEU A 342 -17.63 0.16 0.57
CA LEU A 342 -16.65 1.22 0.72
C LEU A 342 -16.93 2.34 -0.29
N ASP A 343 -16.89 3.58 0.20
CA ASP A 343 -17.12 4.79 -0.58
C ASP A 343 -16.08 5.85 -0.17
N PRO A 344 -15.13 6.18 -1.06
CA PRO A 344 -14.05 7.12 -0.75
C PRO A 344 -14.54 8.56 -0.56
N THR A 345 -15.82 8.84 -0.86
CA THR A 345 -16.42 10.16 -0.64
C THR A 345 -17.04 10.33 0.76
N LYS A 346 -17.23 9.21 1.50
CA LYS A 346 -17.86 9.17 2.83
C LYS A 346 -16.85 9.11 3.96
N VAL A 347 -15.73 9.80 3.81
CA VAL A 347 -14.71 9.94 4.85
C VAL A 347 -14.81 11.30 5.49
N MET A 348 -14.42 11.41 6.77
CA MET A 348 -14.35 12.72 7.43
C MET A 348 -13.19 13.55 6.84
N LYS A 349 -13.32 14.86 6.97
CA LYS A 349 -12.22 15.75 6.59
C LYS A 349 -11.00 15.43 7.46
N TYR A 350 -9.88 15.11 6.82
CA TYR A 350 -8.60 14.88 7.47
C TYR A 350 -7.69 16.09 7.27
N ASP A 351 -7.14 16.61 8.36
CA ASP A 351 -6.19 17.73 8.32
C ASP A 351 -4.76 17.18 8.17
N PHE A 352 -4.31 17.12 6.91
CA PHE A 352 -2.96 16.66 6.57
C PHE A 352 -1.86 17.61 7.09
N GLU A 353 -2.13 18.92 7.18
CA GLU A 353 -1.15 19.88 7.67
C GLU A 353 -0.95 19.76 9.19
N ASP A 354 -2.03 19.53 9.93
CA ASP A 354 -1.95 19.21 11.36
C ASP A 354 -1.18 17.91 11.57
N ALA A 355 -1.54 16.84 10.85
CA ALA A 355 -0.86 15.54 10.95
C ALA A 355 0.63 15.65 10.62
N LYS A 356 0.98 16.35 9.53
CA LYS A 356 2.38 16.60 9.14
C LYS A 356 3.19 17.26 10.25
N LYS A 357 2.58 18.21 10.94
CA LYS A 357 3.26 19.01 11.95
C LYS A 357 3.35 18.30 13.29
N ASN A 358 2.31 17.57 13.69
CA ASN A 358 2.09 17.21 15.07
C ASN A 358 2.10 15.69 15.34
N THR A 359 2.03 14.81 14.34
CA THR A 359 1.93 13.34 14.57
C THR A 359 3.03 12.78 15.48
N GLU A 360 4.29 13.22 15.32
CA GLU A 360 5.37 12.75 16.20
C GLU A 360 5.16 13.14 17.67
N GLN A 361 4.64 14.35 17.90
CA GLN A 361 4.32 14.81 19.25
C GLN A 361 3.12 14.04 19.80
N TYR A 362 2.08 13.85 19.01
CA TYR A 362 0.90 13.07 19.39
C TYR A 362 1.24 11.63 19.79
N VAL A 363 2.15 10.97 19.05
CA VAL A 363 2.66 9.64 19.43
C VAL A 363 3.34 9.68 20.80
N LYS A 364 4.18 10.68 21.08
CA LYS A 364 4.86 10.82 22.36
C LYS A 364 3.85 11.03 23.50
N ASP A 365 2.86 11.90 23.29
CA ASP A 365 1.84 12.23 24.28
C ASP A 365 0.98 10.99 24.62
N VAL A 366 0.56 10.24 23.60
CA VAL A 366 -0.17 8.98 23.79
C VAL A 366 0.68 7.94 24.52
N MET A 367 1.94 7.74 24.09
CA MET A 367 2.85 6.78 24.74
C MET A 367 3.16 7.15 26.18
N ALA A 368 3.26 8.46 26.50
CA ALA A 368 3.40 8.94 27.88
C ALA A 368 2.15 8.67 28.71
N ALA A 369 0.95 8.90 28.15
CA ALA A 369 -0.33 8.63 28.81
C ALA A 369 -0.54 7.13 29.05
N LEU A 370 -0.03 6.25 28.17
CA LEU A 370 -0.04 4.79 28.32
C LEU A 370 1.11 4.25 29.19
N HIS A 371 1.84 5.14 29.88
CA HIS A 371 2.96 4.81 30.77
C HIS A 371 4.14 4.07 30.11
N GLY A 372 4.32 4.18 28.78
CA GLY A 372 5.56 3.94 28.02
C GLY A 372 6.26 2.58 28.12
N GLY A 373 5.74 1.64 28.91
CA GLY A 373 6.49 0.44 29.31
C GLY A 373 5.71 -0.87 29.35
N ASP A 374 4.51 -0.90 28.80
CA ASP A 374 3.74 -2.15 28.71
C ASP A 374 4.42 -3.10 27.70
N ASP A 375 4.58 -4.38 28.11
CA ASP A 375 5.17 -5.43 27.27
C ASP A 375 4.42 -5.64 25.95
N ARG A 376 3.14 -5.24 25.87
CA ARG A 376 2.35 -5.26 24.64
C ARG A 376 2.92 -4.39 23.51
N PHE A 377 3.73 -3.37 23.81
CA PHE A 377 4.43 -2.51 22.84
C PHE A 377 5.80 -3.05 22.44
N LYS A 378 6.31 -4.06 23.14
CA LYS A 378 7.55 -4.75 22.76
C LYS A 378 7.20 -5.70 21.61
N THR A 379 7.49 -5.27 20.39
CA THR A 379 7.34 -6.14 19.21
C THR A 379 8.49 -7.13 19.16
N SER A 380 8.17 -8.42 19.23
CA SER A 380 9.10 -9.52 18.98
C SER A 380 9.57 -9.53 17.53
#